data_99ff07f5338a4c910ae927fabeac8929
#
_entry.id   99ff07f5338a4c910ae927fabeac8929
#
_cell.length_a   1.000
_cell.length_b   1.000
_cell.length_c   1.000
_cell.angle_alpha   90.00
_cell.angle_beta   90.00
_cell.angle_gamma   90.00
#
_symmetry.space_group_name_H-M   'P 1'
#
loop_
_entity.id
_entity.type
_entity.pdbx_description
1 polymer ?
#
loop_
_entity_poly.entity_id
_entity_poly.type
_entity_poly.pdbx_seq_one_letter_code
_entity_poly.pdbx_strand_id
1 'polypeptide(L)'
;MTIEREAVLGAGNWPAAYTFVPALRIGDTVYLSGTTGSDEHGRITAPGNIEEQTRQIFRKFDALLASLGGNCDDIVSTTDFVTTTENYNRTAVVRREFFRNGFPTATGVIVAGLLRKDALIEISAIAVLGTHRPASK
;
A
#
# COMPACT_ATOMS: atom_id res chain seq x y z
N MET A 1 21.76 20.69 9.30
CA MET A 1 21.63 19.35 8.70
C MET A 1 20.44 19.31 7.76
N THR A 2 20.63 18.85 6.55
CA THR A 2 19.54 18.74 5.57
C THR A 2 18.92 17.36 5.67
N ILE A 3 17.59 17.33 5.76
CA ILE A 3 16.84 16.07 5.68
C ILE A 3 16.42 15.90 4.22
N GLU A 4 16.90 14.82 3.61
CA GLU A 4 16.61 14.55 2.21
C GLU A 4 15.28 13.80 2.08
N ARG A 5 14.58 14.09 1.00
CA ARG A 5 13.41 13.35 0.59
C ARG A 5 13.69 12.67 -0.75
N GLU A 6 13.36 11.39 -0.85
CA GLU A 6 13.58 10.58 -2.04
C GLU A 6 12.27 10.07 -2.58
N ALA A 7 11.97 10.38 -3.84
CA ALA A 7 10.84 9.78 -4.53
C ALA A 7 11.20 8.35 -4.92
N VAL A 8 10.31 7.40 -4.59
CA VAL A 8 10.47 5.99 -4.91
C VAL A 8 9.43 5.64 -5.97
N LEU A 9 9.88 5.49 -7.21
CA LEU A 9 8.98 5.35 -8.35
C LEU A 9 8.66 3.90 -8.71
N GLY A 10 9.45 2.96 -8.20
CA GLY A 10 9.29 1.55 -8.52
C GLY A 10 9.84 1.20 -9.90
N ALA A 11 9.59 -0.04 -10.32
CA ALA A 11 9.96 -0.52 -11.65
C ALA A 11 8.86 -0.14 -12.64
N GLY A 12 9.20 0.56 -13.70
CA GLY A 12 8.25 0.99 -14.71
C GLY A 12 8.23 2.50 -14.86
N ASN A 13 7.39 2.97 -15.77
CA ASN A 13 7.32 4.39 -16.10
C ASN A 13 6.22 5.05 -15.28
N TRP A 14 6.63 5.85 -14.29
CA TRP A 14 5.69 6.68 -13.57
C TRP A 14 5.34 7.89 -14.46
N PRO A 15 4.03 8.13 -14.74
CA PRO A 15 3.64 9.20 -15.66
C PRO A 15 4.10 10.57 -15.20
N ALA A 16 4.74 11.32 -16.10
CA ALA A 16 5.24 12.66 -15.80
C ALA A 16 4.11 13.66 -15.48
N ALA A 17 2.90 13.39 -15.95
CA ALA A 17 1.74 14.25 -15.70
C ALA A 17 1.19 14.12 -14.26
N TYR A 18 1.58 13.07 -13.54
CA TYR A 18 1.11 12.88 -12.16
C TYR A 18 1.83 13.87 -11.23
N THR A 19 1.06 14.44 -10.33
CA THR A 19 1.55 15.43 -9.35
C THR A 19 1.81 14.83 -7.98
N PHE A 20 2.02 13.53 -7.93
CA PHE A 20 2.37 12.77 -6.73
C PHE A 20 3.27 11.60 -7.11
N VAL A 21 3.89 10.99 -6.13
CA VAL A 21 4.79 9.83 -6.32
C VAL A 21 4.19 8.61 -5.63
N PRO A 22 4.52 7.39 -6.07
CA PRO A 22 3.96 6.19 -5.42
C PRO A 22 4.46 6.01 -3.99
N ALA A 23 5.68 6.44 -3.69
CA ALA A 23 6.20 6.43 -2.34
C ALA A 23 7.23 7.53 -2.17
N LEU A 24 7.37 8.01 -0.93
CA LEU A 24 8.33 9.05 -0.57
C LEU A 24 9.09 8.60 0.67
N ARG A 25 10.40 8.54 0.57
CA ARG A 25 11.27 8.15 1.67
C ARG A 25 11.88 9.37 2.35
N ILE A 26 11.81 9.41 3.68
CA ILE A 26 12.49 10.40 4.52
C ILE A 26 13.17 9.63 5.64
N GLY A 27 14.50 9.55 5.62
CA GLY A 27 15.23 8.70 6.56
C GLY A 27 14.80 7.24 6.38
N ASP A 28 14.36 6.61 7.44
CA ASP A 28 13.84 5.24 7.38
C ASP A 28 12.31 5.18 7.23
N THR A 29 11.64 6.32 7.21
CA THR A 29 10.19 6.39 7.04
C THR A 29 9.83 6.45 5.55
N VAL A 30 8.89 5.62 5.14
CA VAL A 30 8.39 5.57 3.77
C VAL A 30 6.90 5.82 3.78
N TYR A 31 6.49 6.90 3.11
CA TYR A 31 5.07 7.20 2.92
C TYR A 31 4.63 6.59 1.60
N LEU A 32 3.64 5.70 1.67
CA LEU A 32 3.09 5.04 0.49
C LEU A 32 1.78 5.73 0.12
N SER A 33 1.72 6.25 -1.09
CA SER A 33 0.50 6.88 -1.60
C SER A 33 -0.66 5.91 -1.61
N GLY A 34 -1.87 6.41 -1.41
CA GLY A 34 -3.07 5.62 -1.60
C GLY A 34 -3.09 5.02 -2.99
N THR A 35 -3.34 3.72 -3.07
CA THR A 35 -3.40 2.99 -4.33
C THR A 35 -4.54 1.99 -4.31
N THR A 36 -4.98 1.62 -5.49
CA THR A 36 -6.07 0.67 -5.72
C THR A 36 -5.53 -0.63 -6.29
N GLY A 37 -6.38 -1.65 -6.42
CA GLY A 37 -5.99 -2.93 -7.01
C GLY A 37 -5.81 -2.86 -8.53
N SER A 38 -5.10 -1.85 -9.01
CA SER A 38 -4.89 -1.58 -10.43
C SER A 38 -3.56 -2.13 -10.91
N ASP A 39 -3.51 -2.36 -12.23
CA ASP A 39 -2.29 -2.76 -12.93
C ASP A 39 -1.50 -1.52 -13.40
N GLU A 40 -0.46 -1.76 -14.19
CA GLU A 40 0.40 -0.70 -14.74
C GLU A 40 -0.31 0.23 -15.74
N HIS A 41 -1.48 -0.19 -16.24
CA HIS A 41 -2.30 0.62 -17.14
C HIS A 41 -3.42 1.35 -16.39
N GLY A 42 -3.44 1.25 -15.06
CA GLY A 42 -4.44 1.90 -14.24
C GLY A 42 -5.80 1.20 -14.24
N ARG A 43 -5.86 -0.06 -14.65
CA ARG A 43 -7.11 -0.83 -14.68
C ARG A 43 -7.19 -1.73 -13.46
N ILE A 44 -8.38 -1.80 -12.85
CA ILE A 44 -8.61 -2.72 -11.74
C ILE A 44 -8.52 -4.16 -12.26
N THR A 45 -7.66 -4.95 -11.64
CA THR A 45 -7.38 -6.32 -12.11
C THR A 45 -8.48 -7.31 -11.77
N ALA A 46 -9.25 -7.04 -10.72
CA ALA A 46 -10.30 -7.95 -10.24
C ALA A 46 -11.56 -7.18 -9.88
N PRO A 47 -12.32 -6.68 -10.87
CA PRO A 47 -13.58 -5.98 -10.59
C PRO A 47 -14.51 -6.85 -9.76
N GLY A 48 -15.15 -6.26 -8.75
CA GLY A 48 -16.08 -6.96 -7.88
C GLY A 48 -15.46 -7.85 -6.81
N ASN A 49 -14.14 -7.97 -6.77
CA ASN A 49 -13.44 -8.84 -5.83
C ASN A 49 -12.52 -8.04 -4.91
N ILE A 50 -13.02 -7.66 -3.73
CA ILE A 50 -12.26 -6.83 -2.80
C ILE A 50 -11.03 -7.56 -2.23
N GLU A 51 -11.10 -8.87 -2.06
CA GLU A 51 -9.96 -9.66 -1.57
C GLU A 51 -8.79 -9.57 -2.57
N GLU A 52 -9.04 -9.81 -3.85
CA GLU A 52 -7.99 -9.74 -4.87
C GLU A 52 -7.51 -8.31 -5.13
N GLN A 53 -8.39 -7.33 -5.04
CA GLN A 53 -7.99 -5.92 -5.11
C GLN A 53 -7.05 -5.56 -3.98
N THR A 54 -7.35 -6.02 -2.77
CA THR A 54 -6.48 -5.81 -1.60
C THR A 54 -5.13 -6.50 -1.79
N ARG A 55 -5.12 -7.71 -2.32
CA ARG A 55 -3.87 -8.46 -2.58
C ARG A 55 -2.99 -7.72 -3.59
N GLN A 56 -3.59 -7.18 -4.64
CA GLN A 56 -2.86 -6.40 -5.63
C GLN A 56 -2.26 -5.13 -5.02
N ILE A 57 -2.97 -4.47 -4.13
CA ILE A 57 -2.46 -3.29 -3.42
C ILE A 57 -1.20 -3.65 -2.63
N PHE A 58 -1.25 -4.71 -1.82
CA PHE A 58 -0.10 -5.11 -1.01
C PHE A 58 1.06 -5.64 -1.85
N ARG A 59 0.81 -6.26 -2.99
CA ARG A 59 1.88 -6.62 -3.94
C ARG A 59 2.62 -5.38 -4.43
N LYS A 60 1.89 -4.31 -4.74
CA LYS A 60 2.49 -3.06 -5.19
C LYS A 60 3.31 -2.40 -4.07
N PHE A 61 2.78 -2.38 -2.86
CA PHE A 61 3.53 -1.88 -1.71
C PHE A 61 4.79 -2.70 -1.46
N ASP A 62 4.66 -4.02 -1.52
CA ASP A 62 5.79 -4.93 -1.31
C ASP A 62 6.91 -4.68 -2.32
N ALA A 63 6.54 -4.48 -3.59
CA ALA A 63 7.52 -4.19 -4.64
C ALA A 63 8.24 -2.85 -4.42
N LEU A 64 7.51 -1.80 -4.01
CA LEU A 64 8.12 -0.51 -3.70
C LEU A 64 9.07 -0.62 -2.51
N LEU A 65 8.65 -1.31 -1.46
CA LEU A 65 9.49 -1.50 -0.26
C LEU A 65 10.68 -2.40 -0.54
N ALA A 66 10.53 -3.42 -1.39
CA ALA A 66 11.63 -4.30 -1.78
C ALA A 66 12.75 -3.54 -2.48
N SER A 67 12.42 -2.51 -3.25
CA SER A 67 13.44 -1.67 -3.88
C SER A 67 14.29 -0.90 -2.87
N LEU A 68 13.83 -0.80 -1.63
CA LEU A 68 14.53 -0.13 -0.52
C LEU A 68 15.08 -1.13 0.50
N GLY A 69 15.04 -2.43 0.19
CA GLY A 69 15.51 -3.48 1.09
C GLY A 69 14.50 -3.90 2.16
N GLY A 70 13.24 -3.48 2.02
CA GLY A 70 12.16 -3.80 2.96
C GLY A 70 11.10 -4.70 2.38
N ASN A 71 9.99 -4.82 3.09
CA ASN A 71 8.81 -5.54 2.64
C ASN A 71 7.59 -5.05 3.43
N CYS A 72 6.42 -5.65 3.22
CA CYS A 72 5.19 -5.23 3.89
C CYS A 72 5.23 -5.34 5.41
N ASP A 73 6.12 -6.16 5.99
CA ASP A 73 6.30 -6.21 7.44
C ASP A 73 6.93 -4.92 8.00
N ASP A 74 7.44 -4.04 7.16
CA ASP A 74 7.88 -2.71 7.57
C ASP A 74 6.73 -1.70 7.68
N ILE A 75 5.54 -2.05 7.19
CA ILE A 75 4.38 -1.17 7.29
C ILE A 75 3.93 -1.09 8.74
N VAL A 76 3.80 0.11 9.25
CA VAL A 76 3.41 0.36 10.65
C VAL A 76 2.01 0.95 10.78
N SER A 77 1.45 1.49 9.70
CA SER A 77 0.11 2.09 9.70
C SER A 77 -0.52 1.98 8.33
N THR A 78 -1.82 1.61 8.31
CA THR A 78 -2.61 1.58 7.07
C THR A 78 -3.89 2.35 7.27
N THR A 79 -4.39 2.93 6.18
CA THR A 79 -5.73 3.51 6.10
C THR A 79 -6.44 2.92 4.90
N ASP A 80 -7.59 2.28 5.14
CA ASP A 80 -8.42 1.68 4.11
C ASP A 80 -9.60 2.60 3.80
N PHE A 81 -9.80 2.91 2.52
CA PHE A 81 -10.96 3.61 2.03
C PHE A 81 -11.76 2.62 1.21
N VAL A 82 -13.00 2.31 1.62
CA VAL A 82 -13.82 1.31 0.94
C VAL A 82 -15.15 1.91 0.51
N THR A 83 -15.69 1.43 -0.61
CA THR A 83 -16.98 1.88 -1.13
C THR A 83 -18.13 1.05 -0.58
N THR A 84 -17.85 -0.05 0.08
CA THR A 84 -18.84 -0.99 0.60
C THR A 84 -18.25 -1.76 1.78
N THR A 85 -19.11 -2.25 2.67
CA THR A 85 -18.72 -3.20 3.72
C THR A 85 -18.82 -4.65 3.26
N GLU A 86 -19.40 -4.89 2.06
CA GLU A 86 -19.56 -6.24 1.55
C GLU A 86 -18.22 -6.93 1.38
N ASN A 87 -18.08 -8.10 2.00
CA ASN A 87 -16.87 -8.90 1.97
C ASN A 87 -15.61 -8.19 2.49
N TYR A 88 -15.76 -7.09 3.23
CA TYR A 88 -14.59 -6.39 3.79
C TYR A 88 -13.76 -7.31 4.70
N ASN A 89 -14.41 -8.24 5.41
CA ASN A 89 -13.72 -9.22 6.26
C ASN A 89 -12.73 -10.10 5.47
N ARG A 90 -12.89 -10.23 4.14
CA ARG A 90 -11.96 -10.99 3.31
C ARG A 90 -10.60 -10.31 3.18
N THR A 91 -10.53 -9.00 3.44
CA THR A 91 -9.24 -8.28 3.43
C THR A 91 -8.30 -8.80 4.52
N ALA A 92 -8.83 -9.33 5.63
CA ALA A 92 -8.03 -9.90 6.71
C ALA A 92 -7.23 -11.13 6.25
N VAL A 93 -7.77 -11.91 5.32
CA VAL A 93 -7.05 -13.05 4.72
C VAL A 93 -5.76 -12.56 4.07
N VAL A 94 -5.89 -11.48 3.29
CA VAL A 94 -4.74 -10.88 2.60
C VAL A 94 -3.76 -10.26 3.58
N ARG A 95 -4.25 -9.58 4.60
CA ARG A 95 -3.38 -8.98 5.61
C ARG A 95 -2.50 -10.04 6.28
N ARG A 96 -3.04 -11.21 6.57
CA ARG A 96 -2.26 -12.31 7.14
C ARG A 96 -1.21 -12.87 6.19
N GLU A 97 -1.41 -12.74 4.89
CA GLU A 97 -0.41 -13.17 3.91
C GLU A 97 0.82 -12.26 3.91
N PHE A 98 0.61 -10.95 4.12
CA PHE A 98 1.69 -9.96 3.99
C PHE A 98 2.28 -9.51 5.33
N PHE A 99 1.52 -9.55 6.42
CA PHE A 99 1.99 -9.17 7.75
C PHE A 99 2.30 -10.41 8.58
N ARG A 100 3.56 -10.83 8.55
CA ARG A 100 4.00 -12.09 9.18
C ARG A 100 4.65 -11.90 10.54
N ASN A 101 5.19 -10.69 10.81
CA ASN A 101 5.91 -10.37 12.04
C ASN A 101 5.12 -9.41 12.94
N GLY A 102 3.81 -9.41 12.82
CA GLY A 102 2.92 -8.52 13.56
C GLY A 102 2.13 -7.63 12.64
N PHE A 103 1.07 -7.03 13.16
CA PHE A 103 0.16 -6.21 12.36
C PHE A 103 0.43 -4.72 12.55
N PRO A 104 0.26 -3.90 11.50
CA PRO A 104 0.30 -2.46 11.64
C PRO A 104 -0.97 -1.95 12.35
N THR A 105 -0.96 -0.68 12.73
CA THR A 105 -2.22 -0.02 13.07
C THR A 105 -3.05 0.13 11.80
N ALA A 106 -4.37 0.17 11.94
CA ALA A 106 -5.27 0.26 10.80
C ALA A 106 -6.46 1.16 11.10
N THR A 107 -6.85 1.94 10.11
CA THR A 107 -8.09 2.72 10.12
C THR A 107 -8.85 2.38 8.86
N GLY A 108 -10.15 2.10 8.99
CA GLY A 108 -11.02 1.83 7.84
C GLY A 108 -12.16 2.81 7.81
N VAL A 109 -12.46 3.36 6.64
CA VAL A 109 -13.57 4.29 6.44
C VAL A 109 -14.34 3.95 5.17
N ILE A 110 -15.65 4.16 5.21
CA ILE A 110 -16.50 4.04 4.03
C ILE A 110 -16.56 5.40 3.36
N VAL A 111 -16.34 5.41 2.05
CA VAL A 111 -16.37 6.63 1.24
C VAL A 111 -17.45 6.52 0.17
N ALA A 112 -17.88 7.68 -0.36
CA ALA A 112 -18.92 7.73 -1.38
C ALA A 112 -18.48 7.07 -2.70
N GLY A 113 -17.19 7.10 -3.00
CA GLY A 113 -16.62 6.50 -4.19
C GLY A 113 -15.12 6.71 -4.21
N LEU A 114 -14.45 6.02 -5.12
CA LEU A 114 -13.03 6.14 -5.34
C LEU A 114 -12.76 6.70 -6.74
N LEU A 115 -11.61 7.33 -6.93
CA LEU A 115 -11.28 7.99 -8.20
C LEU A 115 -11.11 6.99 -9.35
N ARG A 116 -10.66 5.77 -9.04
CA ARG A 116 -10.45 4.74 -10.05
C ARG A 116 -11.74 3.95 -10.27
N LYS A 117 -12.17 3.86 -11.53
CA LYS A 117 -13.33 3.05 -11.89
C LYS A 117 -13.13 1.60 -11.42
N ASP A 118 -14.19 0.98 -10.91
CA ASP A 118 -14.25 -0.39 -10.42
C ASP A 118 -13.44 -0.66 -9.15
N ALA A 119 -12.81 0.35 -8.55
CA ALA A 119 -12.12 0.19 -7.28
C ALA A 119 -13.13 0.06 -6.14
N LEU A 120 -13.00 -0.99 -5.34
CA LEU A 120 -13.77 -1.20 -4.12
C LEU A 120 -13.00 -0.75 -2.89
N ILE A 121 -11.67 -0.67 -2.99
CA ILE A 121 -10.79 -0.34 -1.89
C ILE A 121 -9.57 0.43 -2.41
N GLU A 122 -9.16 1.40 -1.60
CA GLU A 122 -7.88 2.10 -1.75
C GLU A 122 -7.19 2.07 -0.40
N ILE A 123 -5.88 1.85 -0.38
CA ILE A 123 -5.11 1.81 0.87
C ILE A 123 -3.93 2.74 0.75
N SER A 124 -3.72 3.58 1.77
CA SER A 124 -2.48 4.30 1.99
C SER A 124 -1.76 3.70 3.19
N ALA A 125 -0.45 3.86 3.26
CA ALA A 125 0.33 3.24 4.32
C ALA A 125 1.56 4.06 4.67
N ILE A 126 2.07 3.84 5.88
CA ILE A 126 3.36 4.35 6.32
C ILE A 126 4.19 3.15 6.75
N ALA A 127 5.44 3.11 6.29
CA ALA A 127 6.39 2.07 6.66
C ALA A 127 7.62 2.69 7.33
N VAL A 128 8.28 1.91 8.17
CA VAL A 128 9.57 2.27 8.75
C VAL A 128 10.53 1.13 8.43
N LEU A 129 11.53 1.40 7.60
CA LEU A 129 12.46 0.40 7.12
C LEU A 129 13.25 -0.20 8.29
N GLY A 130 13.36 -1.52 8.29
CA GLY A 130 14.08 -2.26 9.32
C GLY A 130 13.18 -2.89 10.38
N THR A 131 11.90 -2.53 10.44
CA THR A 131 10.98 -3.10 11.42
C THR A 131 10.49 -4.50 11.04
N HIS A 132 10.70 -4.92 9.79
CA HIS A 132 10.36 -6.28 9.35
C HIS A 132 11.20 -7.37 10.00
N ARG A 133 12.31 -6.99 10.66
CA ARG A 133 13.19 -7.94 11.33
C ARG A 133 12.81 -8.07 12.79
N PRO A 134 12.83 -9.29 13.36
CA PRO A 134 12.64 -9.44 14.81
C PRO A 134 13.67 -8.60 15.56
N ALA A 135 13.26 -8.01 16.69
CA ALA A 135 14.19 -7.26 17.53
C ALA A 135 15.31 -8.19 18.01
N SER A 136 16.54 -7.67 18.00
CA SER A 136 17.68 -8.39 18.56
C SER A 136 17.51 -8.51 20.06
N LYS A 137 17.78 -9.70 20.58
CA LYS A 137 17.73 -9.96 22.02
C LYS A 137 19.12 -9.83 22.64
#